data_d728a9a9f961c6e7d70fdf8529188a25
#
_entry.id   d728a9a9f961c6e7d70fdf8529188a25
#
_cell.length_a   1.000
_cell.length_b   1.000
_cell.length_c   1.000
_cell.angle_alpha   90.00
_cell.angle_beta   90.00
_cell.angle_gamma   90.00
#
_symmetry.space_group_name_H-M   'P 1'
#
loop_
_entity.id
_entity.type
_entity.pdbx_description
1 polymer ?
#
loop_
_entity_poly.entity_id
_entity_poly.type
_entity_poly.pdbx_seq_one_letter_code
_entity_poly.pdbx_strand_id
1 'polypeptide(L)'
;VKRMKRLDAVENVEVAGSLRRKRPTIGDIDILVASTQPHIVSKAFVSMPSVSKVLASGKTKSSVILKNGLQVDLRVVRPEQWGSALQYFTGSKAHSIALRKIARKSGLKLSEYGVFRGKRVIASRTERDVYNALGLDFVPPEKRENKGEIESAMQSFAKKKK
;
A
#
# COMPACT_ATOMS: atom_id res chain seq x y z
N VAL A 1 0.88 -10.26 11.52
CA VAL A 1 0.83 -10.71 10.11
C VAL A 1 0.50 -12.19 10.00
N LYS A 2 1.18 -13.05 10.75
CA LYS A 2 0.96 -14.51 10.69
C LYS A 2 -0.51 -14.89 10.96
N ARG A 3 -1.15 -14.27 11.95
CA ARG A 3 -2.56 -14.53 12.26
C ARG A 3 -3.49 -14.08 11.15
N MET A 4 -3.19 -12.92 10.54
CA MET A 4 -3.98 -12.43 9.42
C MET A 4 -3.90 -13.38 8.23
N LYS A 5 -2.73 -13.95 7.95
CA LYS A 5 -2.53 -14.92 6.86
C LYS A 5 -3.36 -16.19 7.03
N ARG A 6 -3.70 -16.55 8.26
CA ARG A 6 -4.47 -17.77 8.55
C ARG A 6 -5.97 -17.61 8.36
N LEU A 7 -6.46 -16.39 8.21
CA LEU A 7 -7.88 -16.17 7.99
C LEU A 7 -8.25 -16.47 6.54
N ASP A 8 -9.29 -17.28 6.35
CA ASP A 8 -9.79 -17.60 5.00
C ASP A 8 -10.25 -16.35 4.26
N ALA A 9 -10.72 -15.33 4.98
CA ALA A 9 -11.16 -14.07 4.40
C ALA A 9 -10.01 -13.23 3.84
N VAL A 10 -8.76 -13.53 4.19
CA VAL A 10 -7.58 -12.76 3.77
C VAL A 10 -6.96 -13.37 2.52
N GLU A 11 -6.94 -12.61 1.42
CA GLU A 11 -6.31 -13.03 0.17
C GLU A 11 -4.85 -12.60 0.11
N ASN A 12 -4.52 -11.41 0.63
CA ASN A 12 -3.16 -10.91 0.75
C ASN A 12 -3.02 -10.12 2.04
N VAL A 13 -1.84 -10.14 2.64
CA VAL A 13 -1.50 -9.31 3.79
C VAL A 13 -0.03 -8.92 3.70
N GLU A 14 0.26 -7.63 3.96
CA GLU A 14 1.62 -7.10 3.90
C GLU A 14 1.75 -5.95 4.89
N VAL A 15 2.95 -5.80 5.48
CA VAL A 15 3.28 -4.55 6.18
C VAL A 15 3.54 -3.48 5.13
N ALA A 16 3.17 -2.25 5.44
CA ALA A 16 3.37 -1.12 4.56
C ALA A 16 4.16 -0.03 5.29
N GLY A 17 4.15 1.19 4.80
CA GLY A 17 4.80 2.32 5.45
C GLY A 17 6.30 2.15 5.61
N SER A 18 6.85 2.81 6.62
CA SER A 18 8.29 2.83 6.87
C SER A 18 8.89 1.45 7.13
N LEU A 19 8.11 0.53 7.70
CA LEU A 19 8.58 -0.83 7.95
C LEU A 19 8.86 -1.57 6.64
N ARG A 20 7.97 -1.43 5.65
CA ARG A 20 8.19 -2.04 4.33
C ARG A 20 9.36 -1.40 3.60
N ARG A 21 9.57 -0.10 3.78
CA ARG A 21 10.71 0.63 3.19
C ARG A 21 12.03 0.39 3.96
N LYS A 22 12.01 -0.44 5.00
CA LYS A 22 13.18 -0.80 5.81
C LYS A 22 13.87 0.40 6.44
N ARG A 23 13.07 1.33 6.98
CA ARG A 23 13.62 2.50 7.67
C ARG A 23 14.05 2.14 9.09
N PRO A 24 15.13 2.75 9.61
CA PRO A 24 15.61 2.44 10.96
C PRO A 24 14.69 2.97 12.06
N THR A 25 13.97 4.05 11.81
CA THR A 25 13.00 4.60 12.76
C THR A 25 11.61 4.20 12.31
N ILE A 26 10.92 3.44 13.15
CA ILE A 26 9.57 2.96 12.87
C ILE A 26 8.64 3.58 13.91
N GLY A 27 7.65 4.35 13.44
CA GLY A 27 6.59 4.86 14.29
C GLY A 27 5.48 3.83 14.41
N ASP A 28 4.32 4.13 13.83
CA ASP A 28 3.20 3.19 13.79
C ASP A 28 3.47 2.09 12.76
N ILE A 29 2.93 0.90 13.02
CA ILE A 29 3.00 -0.21 12.07
C ILE A 29 1.74 -0.18 11.21
N ASP A 30 1.91 -0.16 9.89
CA ASP A 30 0.81 -0.22 8.94
C ASP A 30 0.71 -1.62 8.37
N ILE A 31 -0.51 -2.19 8.42
CA ILE A 31 -0.81 -3.50 7.81
C ILE A 31 -1.90 -3.30 6.78
N LEU A 32 -1.64 -3.80 5.58
CA LEU A 32 -2.59 -3.77 4.48
C LEU A 32 -3.06 -5.19 4.19
N VAL A 33 -4.38 -5.35 4.05
CA VAL A 33 -5.02 -6.63 3.77
C VAL A 33 -5.92 -6.50 2.56
N ALA A 34 -5.87 -7.48 1.66
CA ALA A 34 -6.83 -7.60 0.56
C ALA A 34 -7.88 -8.64 0.94
N SER A 35 -9.16 -8.26 0.89
CA SER A 35 -10.26 -9.14 1.22
C SER A 35 -11.56 -8.64 0.61
N THR A 36 -12.44 -9.57 0.27
CA THR A 36 -13.83 -9.27 -0.11
C THR A 36 -14.75 -9.23 1.11
N GLN A 37 -14.22 -9.55 2.30
CA GLN A 37 -14.96 -9.60 3.55
C GLN A 37 -14.30 -8.73 4.62
N PRO A 38 -14.23 -7.40 4.41
CA PRO A 38 -13.49 -6.51 5.31
C PRO A 38 -13.99 -6.54 6.75
N HIS A 39 -15.29 -6.72 6.94
CA HIS A 39 -15.89 -6.78 8.27
C HIS A 39 -15.32 -7.93 9.12
N ILE A 40 -15.18 -9.11 8.52
CA ILE A 40 -14.61 -10.28 9.20
C ILE A 40 -13.15 -10.04 9.57
N VAL A 41 -12.38 -9.46 8.64
CA VAL A 41 -10.96 -9.17 8.86
C VAL A 41 -10.78 -8.15 9.98
N SER A 42 -11.54 -7.06 9.94
CA SER A 42 -11.44 -5.99 10.95
C SER A 42 -11.81 -6.50 12.34
N LYS A 43 -12.87 -7.29 12.44
CA LYS A 43 -13.30 -7.88 13.71
C LYS A 43 -12.24 -8.82 14.30
N ALA A 44 -11.65 -9.67 13.46
CA ALA A 44 -10.60 -10.59 13.88
C ALA A 44 -9.36 -9.82 14.36
N PHE A 45 -9.01 -8.74 13.67
CA PHE A 45 -7.86 -7.90 14.01
C PHE A 45 -8.00 -7.28 15.40
N VAL A 46 -9.12 -6.62 15.68
CA VAL A 46 -9.30 -5.93 16.97
C VAL A 46 -9.50 -6.90 18.12
N SER A 47 -9.83 -8.16 17.84
CA SER A 47 -10.07 -9.20 18.85
C SER A 47 -8.82 -10.05 19.16
N MET A 48 -7.66 -9.76 18.54
CA MET A 48 -6.45 -10.54 18.80
C MET A 48 -5.98 -10.40 20.26
N PRO A 49 -5.45 -11.51 20.85
CA PRO A 49 -5.00 -11.46 22.26
C PRO A 49 -3.91 -10.45 22.56
N SER A 50 -3.09 -10.09 21.56
CA SER A 50 -2.00 -9.12 21.70
C SER A 50 -2.48 -7.68 21.80
N VAL A 51 -3.77 -7.41 21.53
CA VAL A 51 -4.34 -6.06 21.57
C VAL A 51 -4.59 -5.65 23.02
N SER A 52 -4.04 -4.50 23.42
CA SER A 52 -4.25 -3.88 24.71
C SER A 52 -5.44 -2.92 24.67
N LYS A 53 -5.54 -2.11 23.61
CA LYS A 53 -6.56 -1.08 23.48
C LYS A 53 -6.97 -0.92 22.02
N VAL A 54 -8.27 -0.78 21.78
CA VAL A 54 -8.80 -0.47 20.44
C VAL A 54 -9.00 1.04 20.36
N LEU A 55 -8.30 1.70 19.45
CA LEU A 55 -8.41 3.14 19.22
C LEU A 55 -9.54 3.47 18.24
N ALA A 56 -9.70 2.64 17.22
CA ALA A 56 -10.74 2.78 16.21
C ALA A 56 -11.07 1.43 15.62
N SER A 57 -12.34 1.18 15.34
CA SER A 57 -12.80 -0.06 14.75
C SER A 57 -13.84 0.27 13.68
N GLY A 58 -13.42 0.31 12.44
CA GLY A 58 -14.27 0.56 11.28
C GLY A 58 -14.32 -0.64 10.37
N LYS A 59 -15.12 -0.54 9.32
CA LYS A 59 -15.29 -1.62 8.35
C LYS A 59 -13.98 -1.91 7.59
N THR A 60 -13.28 -0.86 7.15
CA THR A 60 -12.08 -0.99 6.32
C THR A 60 -10.83 -0.41 6.98
N LYS A 61 -10.97 0.27 8.11
CA LYS A 61 -9.85 0.87 8.82
C LYS A 61 -10.02 0.64 10.32
N SER A 62 -8.97 0.12 10.95
CA SER A 62 -8.95 -0.11 12.41
C SER A 62 -7.57 0.23 12.94
N SER A 63 -7.51 0.67 14.20
CA SER A 63 -6.25 1.02 14.86
C SER A 63 -6.27 0.48 16.28
N VAL A 64 -5.19 -0.14 16.71
CA VAL A 64 -5.06 -0.73 18.04
C VAL A 64 -3.71 -0.38 18.64
N ILE A 65 -3.62 -0.46 19.98
CA ILE A 65 -2.36 -0.47 20.72
C ILE A 65 -2.15 -1.90 21.17
N LEU A 66 -0.98 -2.46 20.89
CA LEU A 66 -0.60 -3.79 21.35
C LEU A 66 -0.11 -3.74 22.79
N LYS A 67 -0.04 -4.90 23.45
CA LYS A 67 0.44 -5.00 24.84
C LYS A 67 1.88 -4.51 25.01
N ASN A 68 2.69 -4.54 23.94
CA ASN A 68 4.05 -4.01 23.95
C ASN A 68 4.13 -2.49 23.68
N GLY A 69 2.97 -1.81 23.57
CA GLY A 69 2.89 -0.38 23.38
C GLY A 69 2.91 0.10 21.94
N LEU A 70 3.10 -0.79 20.96
CA LEU A 70 3.11 -0.40 19.55
C LEU A 70 1.70 -0.15 19.03
N GLN A 71 1.55 0.91 18.25
CA GLN A 71 0.29 1.16 17.54
C GLN A 71 0.35 0.44 16.19
N VAL A 72 -0.72 -0.25 15.86
CA VAL A 72 -0.87 -0.95 14.58
C VAL A 72 -2.15 -0.46 13.92
N ASP A 73 -2.01 -0.01 12.68
CA ASP A 73 -3.13 0.45 11.85
C ASP A 73 -3.38 -0.59 10.77
N LEU A 74 -4.63 -0.98 10.61
CA LEU A 74 -5.07 -1.94 9.60
C LEU A 74 -5.91 -1.21 8.56
N ARG A 75 -5.64 -1.51 7.29
CA ARG A 75 -6.53 -1.14 6.19
C ARG A 75 -6.88 -2.38 5.39
N VAL A 76 -8.17 -2.52 5.06
CA VAL A 76 -8.66 -3.61 4.22
C VAL A 76 -9.11 -3.02 2.89
N VAL A 77 -8.55 -3.54 1.82
CA VAL A 77 -8.84 -3.08 0.45
C VAL A 77 -9.36 -4.25 -0.38
N ARG A 78 -9.98 -3.93 -1.49
CA ARG A 78 -10.43 -4.95 -2.44
C ARG A 78 -9.23 -5.61 -3.12
N PRO A 79 -9.30 -6.92 -3.41
CA PRO A 79 -8.18 -7.61 -4.08
C PRO A 79 -7.74 -6.96 -5.39
N GLU A 80 -8.67 -6.45 -6.19
CA GLU A 80 -8.36 -5.78 -7.46
C GLU A 80 -7.64 -4.45 -7.28
N GLN A 81 -7.64 -3.87 -6.07
CA GLN A 81 -6.96 -2.61 -5.75
C GLN A 81 -5.64 -2.81 -5.02
N TRP A 82 -5.24 -4.05 -4.83
CA TRP A 82 -4.09 -4.40 -3.99
C TRP A 82 -2.81 -3.64 -4.35
N GLY A 83 -2.44 -3.63 -5.62
CA GLY A 83 -1.20 -2.99 -6.08
C GLY A 83 -1.18 -1.48 -5.82
N SER A 84 -2.28 -0.81 -6.13
CA SER A 84 -2.40 0.64 -5.93
C SER A 84 -2.40 1.00 -4.46
N ALA A 85 -3.13 0.26 -3.64
CA ALA A 85 -3.18 0.49 -2.21
C ALA A 85 -1.81 0.22 -1.57
N LEU A 86 -1.15 -0.86 -1.96
CA LEU A 86 0.16 -1.21 -1.41
C LEU A 86 1.19 -0.13 -1.74
N GLN A 87 1.20 0.39 -2.96
CA GLN A 87 2.08 1.50 -3.35
C GLN A 87 1.76 2.75 -2.54
N TYR A 88 0.48 3.10 -2.44
CA TYR A 88 0.04 4.30 -1.73
C TYR A 88 0.44 4.27 -0.25
N PHE A 89 0.15 3.18 0.45
CA PHE A 89 0.41 3.06 1.89
C PHE A 89 1.86 2.73 2.23
N THR A 90 2.64 2.26 1.27
CA THR A 90 4.09 2.09 1.47
C THR A 90 4.79 3.44 1.50
N GLY A 91 4.40 4.38 0.67
CA GLY A 91 5.02 5.70 0.57
C GLY A 91 6.43 5.62 -0.06
N SER A 92 7.38 6.46 0.26
CA SER A 92 7.22 7.59 1.19
C SER A 92 6.18 8.59 0.66
N LYS A 93 5.81 9.55 1.51
CA LYS A 93 4.92 10.63 1.10
C LYS A 93 5.51 11.40 -0.10
N ALA A 94 6.80 11.74 -0.04
CA ALA A 94 7.48 12.44 -1.12
C ALA A 94 7.49 11.64 -2.41
N HIS A 95 7.76 10.32 -2.33
CA HIS A 95 7.74 9.42 -3.48
C HIS A 95 6.34 9.38 -4.11
N SER A 96 5.31 9.23 -3.30
CA SER A 96 3.92 9.16 -3.77
C SER A 96 3.46 10.48 -4.40
N ILE A 97 3.85 11.62 -3.84
CA ILE A 97 3.55 12.93 -4.43
C ILE A 97 4.18 13.05 -5.81
N ALA A 98 5.43 12.62 -5.95
CA ALA A 98 6.14 12.66 -7.23
C ALA A 98 5.47 11.77 -8.27
N LEU A 99 5.04 10.56 -7.88
CA LEU A 99 4.31 9.65 -8.78
C LEU A 99 2.99 10.26 -9.25
N ARG A 100 2.25 10.91 -8.35
CA ARG A 100 0.98 11.55 -8.71
C ARG A 100 1.17 12.70 -9.70
N LYS A 101 2.28 13.43 -9.59
CA LYS A 101 2.63 14.48 -10.55
C LYS A 101 2.88 13.91 -11.94
N ILE A 102 3.60 12.78 -12.02
CA ILE A 102 3.86 12.08 -13.28
C ILE A 102 2.55 11.63 -13.91
N ALA A 103 1.66 11.03 -13.11
CA ALA A 103 0.35 10.61 -13.59
C ALA A 103 -0.41 11.78 -14.22
N ARG A 104 -0.47 12.92 -13.53
CA ARG A 104 -1.17 14.11 -14.02
C ARG A 104 -0.60 14.63 -15.33
N LYS A 105 0.72 14.60 -15.51
CA LYS A 105 1.36 15.02 -16.75
C LYS A 105 0.93 14.15 -17.94
N SER A 106 0.57 12.90 -17.68
CA SER A 106 0.11 11.95 -18.71
C SER A 106 -1.42 11.91 -18.84
N GLY A 107 -2.13 12.83 -18.18
CA GLY A 107 -3.58 12.84 -18.20
C GLY A 107 -4.23 11.74 -17.38
N LEU A 108 -3.49 11.19 -16.40
CA LEU A 108 -3.94 10.12 -15.53
C LEU A 108 -4.10 10.61 -14.09
N LYS A 109 -4.83 9.84 -13.30
CA LYS A 109 -4.97 10.08 -11.87
C LYS A 109 -4.48 8.85 -11.12
N LEU A 110 -3.53 9.02 -10.21
CA LEU A 110 -3.04 7.97 -9.31
C LEU A 110 -3.63 8.18 -7.92
N SER A 111 -4.21 7.12 -7.37
CA SER A 111 -4.72 7.12 -5.99
C SER A 111 -4.51 5.73 -5.39
N GLU A 112 -4.94 5.56 -4.14
CA GLU A 112 -4.94 4.25 -3.47
C GLU A 112 -5.84 3.23 -4.18
N TYR A 113 -6.78 3.69 -5.01
CA TYR A 113 -7.74 2.83 -5.71
C TYR A 113 -7.25 2.39 -7.09
N GLY A 114 -6.28 3.06 -7.67
CA GLY A 114 -5.77 2.70 -8.98
C GLY A 114 -5.15 3.86 -9.74
N VAL A 115 -4.75 3.55 -10.97
CA VAL A 115 -4.39 4.52 -11.99
C VAL A 115 -5.60 4.65 -12.91
N PHE A 116 -6.12 5.86 -13.05
CA PHE A 116 -7.36 6.11 -13.79
C PHE A 116 -7.13 7.05 -14.97
N ARG A 117 -7.84 6.75 -16.07
CA ARG A 117 -8.05 7.71 -17.15
C ARG A 117 -9.55 8.04 -17.14
N GLY A 118 -9.89 9.24 -16.62
CA GLY A 118 -11.28 9.55 -16.33
C GLY A 118 -11.84 8.59 -15.29
N LYS A 119 -12.89 7.86 -15.63
CA LYS A 119 -13.50 6.87 -14.74
C LYS A 119 -12.97 5.45 -14.97
N ARG A 120 -12.11 5.27 -15.98
CA ARG A 120 -11.62 3.96 -16.36
C ARG A 120 -10.35 3.60 -15.57
N VAL A 121 -10.32 2.41 -14.96
CA VAL A 121 -9.14 1.89 -14.28
C VAL A 121 -8.17 1.36 -15.33
N ILE A 122 -6.95 1.92 -15.33
CA ILE A 122 -5.88 1.48 -16.23
C ILE A 122 -5.02 0.39 -15.56
N ALA A 123 -4.74 0.54 -14.27
CA ALA A 123 -3.95 -0.40 -13.50
C ALA A 123 -4.28 -0.29 -12.01
N SER A 124 -4.28 -1.42 -11.30
CA SER A 124 -4.56 -1.43 -9.87
C SER A 124 -4.12 -2.72 -9.15
N ARG A 125 -4.01 -3.84 -9.85
CA ARG A 125 -3.86 -5.16 -9.22
C ARG A 125 -2.49 -5.43 -8.62
N THR A 126 -1.42 -4.98 -9.28
CA THR A 126 -0.06 -5.16 -8.82
C THR A 126 0.68 -3.83 -8.83
N GLU A 127 1.68 -3.71 -7.97
CA GLU A 127 2.52 -2.51 -7.98
C GLU A 127 3.25 -2.35 -9.31
N ARG A 128 3.71 -3.45 -9.90
CA ARG A 128 4.38 -3.43 -11.20
C ARG A 128 3.48 -2.82 -12.27
N ASP A 129 2.22 -3.22 -12.32
CA ASP A 129 1.25 -2.68 -13.26
C ASP A 129 1.05 -1.18 -13.06
N VAL A 130 0.99 -0.73 -11.81
CA VAL A 130 0.85 0.68 -11.47
C VAL A 130 2.06 1.49 -12.00
N TYR A 131 3.27 1.04 -11.69
CA TYR A 131 4.48 1.72 -12.17
C TYR A 131 4.57 1.72 -13.70
N ASN A 132 4.30 0.58 -14.33
CA ASN A 132 4.35 0.47 -15.79
C ASN A 132 3.33 1.39 -16.48
N ALA A 133 2.14 1.54 -15.89
CA ALA A 133 1.13 2.47 -16.43
C ALA A 133 1.59 3.92 -16.41
N LEU A 134 2.52 4.26 -15.52
CA LEU A 134 3.10 5.59 -15.41
C LEU A 134 4.38 5.76 -16.25
N GLY A 135 4.78 4.72 -16.99
CA GLY A 135 6.01 4.73 -17.77
C GLY A 135 7.28 4.51 -16.95
N LEU A 136 7.14 3.75 -15.85
CA LEU A 136 8.24 3.49 -14.93
C LEU A 136 8.44 1.99 -14.74
N ASP A 137 9.70 1.57 -14.53
CA ASP A 137 9.99 0.26 -14.00
C ASP A 137 9.59 0.22 -12.52
N PHE A 138 9.34 -0.97 -12.00
CA PHE A 138 9.06 -1.19 -10.60
C PHE A 138 10.20 -0.65 -9.73
N VAL A 139 9.84 0.13 -8.70
CA VAL A 139 10.82 0.66 -7.75
C VAL A 139 10.72 -0.14 -6.46
N PRO A 140 11.83 -0.76 -6.00
CA PRO A 140 11.82 -1.48 -4.72
C PRO A 140 11.41 -0.57 -3.56
N PRO A 141 10.66 -1.07 -2.57
CA PRO A 141 10.18 -0.24 -1.47
C PRO A 141 11.26 0.54 -0.73
N GLU A 142 12.41 -0.05 -0.50
CA GLU A 142 13.52 0.60 0.23
C GLU A 142 14.12 1.79 -0.50
N LYS A 143 13.84 1.96 -1.78
CA LYS A 143 14.31 3.09 -2.59
C LYS A 143 13.29 4.21 -2.76
N ARG A 144 12.09 4.07 -2.19
CA ARG A 144 10.97 5.00 -2.41
C ARG A 144 11.04 6.23 -1.49
N GLU A 145 12.12 7.01 -1.59
CA GLU A 145 12.32 8.22 -0.76
C GLU A 145 12.42 9.51 -1.58
N ASN A 146 12.15 9.44 -2.89
CA ASN A 146 12.26 10.55 -3.83
C ASN A 146 13.68 11.12 -3.89
N LYS A 147 14.65 10.24 -4.09
CA LYS A 147 16.10 10.59 -4.18
C LYS A 147 16.69 10.17 -5.52
N GLY A 148 15.92 10.29 -6.62
CA GLY A 148 16.38 9.95 -7.96
C GLY A 148 15.90 8.60 -8.46
N GLU A 149 15.23 7.81 -7.65
CA GLU A 149 14.75 6.48 -8.02
C GLU A 149 13.70 6.52 -9.14
N ILE A 150 12.88 7.59 -9.17
CA ILE A 150 11.83 7.74 -10.17
C ILE A 150 12.43 8.02 -11.54
N GLU A 151 13.38 8.94 -11.60
CA GLU A 151 14.08 9.28 -12.85
C GLU A 151 14.82 8.07 -13.41
N SER A 152 15.48 7.30 -12.55
CA SER A 152 16.16 6.07 -12.95
C SER A 152 15.18 5.02 -13.48
N ALA A 153 14.03 4.86 -12.83
CA ALA A 153 12.99 3.92 -13.26
C ALA A 153 12.37 4.34 -14.60
N MET A 154 12.24 5.63 -14.83
CA MET A 154 11.72 6.18 -16.08
C MET A 154 12.68 5.89 -17.25
N GLN A 155 13.97 6.13 -17.04
CA GLN A 155 15.01 5.86 -18.05
C GLN A 155 15.10 4.38 -18.37
N SER A 156 15.09 3.53 -17.35
CA SER A 156 15.15 2.08 -17.51
C SER A 156 13.95 1.55 -18.30
N PHE A 157 12.76 2.04 -17.99
CA PHE A 157 11.53 1.64 -18.68
C PHE A 157 11.56 2.05 -20.16
N ALA A 158 12.01 3.26 -20.45
CA ALA A 158 12.14 3.76 -21.83
C ALA A 158 13.11 2.93 -22.66
N LYS A 159 14.23 2.50 -22.09
CA LYS A 159 15.21 1.65 -22.75
C LYS A 159 14.64 0.30 -23.15
N LYS A 160 13.79 -0.30 -22.31
CA LYS A 160 13.19 -1.61 -22.59
C LYS A 160 12.21 -1.58 -23.75
N LYS A 161 11.63 -0.42 -24.05
CA LYS A 161 10.66 -0.27 -25.15
C LYS A 161 11.32 -0.08 -26.51
N LYS A 162 12.62 0.13 -26.55
CA LYS A 162 13.37 0.18 -27.81
C LYS A 162 13.78 -1.23 -28.20
#